data_cba4f507d6c14b2fc11eebe811f2594c
#
_entry.id   cba4f507d6c14b2fc11eebe811f2594c
#
_cell.length_a   1.000
_cell.length_b   1.000
_cell.length_c   1.000
_cell.angle_alpha   90.00
_cell.angle_beta   90.00
_cell.angle_gamma   90.00
#
_symmetry.space_group_name_H-M   'P 1'
#
loop_
_entity.id
_entity.type
_entity.pdbx_description
1 polymer ?
#
loop_
_entity_poly.entity_id
_entity_poly.type
_entity_poly.pdbx_seq_one_letter_code
_entity_poly.pdbx_strand_id
1 'polypeptide(L)'
;MNKAQSKEVNLTTNEALILQQIYEDGSDDVVVLAGQVGLSRRTVMNILADLRRKGLMALDQVYGDAWERLTARGKRLVQKIWPEAQMIATY
;
A
#
# COMPACT_ATOMS: atom_id res chain seq x y z
N MET A 1 3.35 27.19 -6.66
CA MET A 1 3.02 26.27 -6.30
C MET A 1 2.39 25.41 -7.17
N ASN A 2 2.35 24.45 -6.97
CA ASN A 2 1.88 23.53 -7.82
C ASN A 2 0.66 22.88 -7.31
N LYS A 3 -0.44 23.18 -7.91
CA LYS A 3 -1.65 22.65 -7.45
C LYS A 3 -1.73 21.19 -7.60
N ALA A 4 -1.13 20.67 -8.62
CA ALA A 4 -1.15 19.23 -8.82
C ALA A 4 -0.47 18.53 -7.66
N GLN A 5 0.61 19.11 -7.17
CA GLN A 5 1.24 18.53 -6.04
C GLN A 5 0.39 18.55 -4.82
N SER A 6 -0.36 19.61 -4.61
CA SER A 6 -1.18 19.68 -3.42
C SER A 6 -2.29 18.65 -3.44
N LYS A 7 -2.62 18.11 -4.61
CA LYS A 7 -3.61 17.07 -4.71
C LYS A 7 -3.03 15.68 -4.64
N GLU A 8 -1.71 15.61 -4.70
CA GLU A 8 -1.06 14.31 -4.59
C GLU A 8 -1.13 13.82 -3.16
N VAL A 9 -1.16 12.53 -3.03
CA VAL A 9 -1.15 11.92 -1.72
C VAL A 9 0.27 11.98 -1.17
N ASN A 10 0.40 12.54 0.02
CA ASN A 10 1.70 12.54 0.69
C ASN A 10 1.90 11.22 1.38
N LEU A 11 2.99 10.54 1.06
CA LEU A 11 3.33 9.27 1.66
C LEU A 11 4.62 9.41 2.44
N THR A 12 4.63 8.80 3.62
CA THR A 12 5.89 8.61 4.33
C THR A 12 6.65 7.48 3.66
N THR A 13 7.93 7.37 3.97
CA THR A 13 8.74 6.28 3.44
C THR A 13 8.16 4.93 3.80
N ASN A 14 7.72 4.77 5.05
CA ASN A 14 7.15 3.49 5.48
C ASN A 14 5.84 3.18 4.77
N GLU A 15 5.01 4.18 4.55
CA GLU A 15 3.78 3.98 3.79
C GLU A 15 4.09 3.51 2.37
N ALA A 16 5.07 4.13 1.75
CA ALA A 16 5.47 3.77 0.40
C ALA A 16 5.99 2.34 0.34
N LEU A 17 6.79 1.95 1.32
CA LEU A 17 7.32 0.59 1.38
C LEU A 17 6.21 -0.45 1.51
N ILE A 18 5.23 -0.17 2.37
CA ILE A 18 4.11 -1.08 2.58
C ILE A 18 3.29 -1.21 1.29
N LEU A 19 2.99 -0.09 0.64
CA LEU A 19 2.25 -0.14 -0.61
C LEU A 19 2.99 -0.95 -1.67
N GLN A 20 4.28 -0.72 -1.80
CA GLN A 20 5.07 -1.43 -2.78
C GLN A 20 5.09 -2.93 -2.50
N GLN A 21 5.26 -3.29 -1.22
CA GLN A 21 5.33 -4.69 -0.84
C GLN A 21 4.02 -5.41 -1.16
N ILE A 22 2.90 -4.78 -0.84
CA ILE A 22 1.60 -5.37 -1.14
C ILE A 22 1.39 -5.49 -2.64
N TYR A 23 1.82 -4.47 -3.40
CA TYR A 23 1.67 -4.49 -4.84
C TYR A 23 2.46 -5.64 -5.46
N GLU A 24 3.67 -5.86 -4.99
CA GLU A 24 4.56 -6.86 -5.58
C GLU A 24 4.20 -8.28 -5.14
N ASP A 25 3.91 -8.46 -3.85
CA ASP A 25 3.68 -9.79 -3.32
C ASP A 25 2.23 -10.17 -3.21
N GLY A 26 1.34 -9.19 -3.21
CA GLY A 26 -0.06 -9.45 -2.95
C GLY A 26 -0.35 -9.87 -1.53
N SER A 27 0.61 -9.68 -0.62
CA SER A 27 0.44 -10.09 0.76
C SER A 27 -0.40 -9.08 1.52
N ASP A 28 -1.35 -9.57 2.25
CA ASP A 28 -2.21 -8.74 3.06
C ASP A 28 -2.16 -9.12 4.53
N ASP A 29 -1.28 -10.03 4.89
CA ASP A 29 -1.15 -10.48 6.28
C ASP A 29 -0.20 -9.53 7.01
N VAL A 30 -0.69 -8.93 8.08
CA VAL A 30 0.07 -7.95 8.84
C VAL A 30 1.37 -8.54 9.40
N VAL A 31 1.32 -9.79 9.84
CA VAL A 31 2.52 -10.43 10.41
C VAL A 31 3.58 -10.59 9.33
N VAL A 32 3.16 -11.04 8.15
CA VAL A 32 4.08 -11.23 7.03
C VAL A 32 4.65 -9.89 6.59
N LEU A 33 3.79 -8.89 6.44
CA LEU A 33 4.24 -7.56 6.04
C LEU A 33 5.24 -6.99 7.04
N ALA A 34 4.95 -7.13 8.32
CA ALA A 34 5.83 -6.59 9.35
C ALA A 34 7.22 -7.22 9.25
N GLY A 35 7.28 -8.53 9.03
CA GLY A 35 8.56 -9.20 8.85
C GLY A 35 9.29 -8.77 7.60
N GLN A 36 8.56 -8.57 6.51
CA GLN A 36 9.17 -8.20 5.24
C GLN A 36 9.76 -6.79 5.25
N VAL A 37 9.10 -5.86 5.93
CA VAL A 37 9.55 -4.47 5.94
C VAL A 37 10.33 -4.10 7.20
N GLY A 38 10.43 -5.02 8.15
CA GLY A 38 11.21 -4.77 9.35
C GLY A 38 10.55 -3.81 10.33
N LEU A 39 9.22 -3.76 10.37
CA LEU A 39 8.48 -2.91 11.27
C LEU A 39 7.65 -3.75 12.23
N SER A 40 7.22 -3.15 13.34
CA SER A 40 6.36 -3.85 14.26
C SER A 40 4.96 -4.00 13.66
N ARG A 41 4.22 -5.01 14.14
CA ARG A 41 2.85 -5.21 13.68
C ARG A 41 1.99 -3.99 13.94
N ARG A 42 2.16 -3.37 15.10
CA ARG A 42 1.38 -2.18 15.44
C ARG A 42 1.63 -1.06 14.45
N THR A 43 2.90 -0.84 14.10
CA THR A 43 3.25 0.19 13.13
C THR A 43 2.62 -0.11 11.78
N VAL A 44 2.69 -1.38 11.34
CA VAL A 44 2.10 -1.76 10.06
C VAL A 44 0.59 -1.54 10.09
N MET A 45 -0.08 -1.93 11.19
CA MET A 45 -1.52 -1.73 11.31
C MET A 45 -1.91 -0.25 11.23
N ASN A 46 -1.11 0.60 11.89
CA ASN A 46 -1.37 2.04 11.85
C ASN A 46 -1.18 2.59 10.44
N ILE A 47 -0.14 2.11 9.75
CA ILE A 47 0.13 2.54 8.38
C ILE A 47 -1.01 2.11 7.46
N LEU A 48 -1.48 0.88 7.59
CA LEU A 48 -2.57 0.39 6.76
C LEU A 48 -3.84 1.21 7.00
N ALA A 49 -4.11 1.59 8.25
CA ALA A 49 -5.24 2.44 8.55
C ALA A 49 -5.10 3.80 7.88
N ASP A 50 -3.89 4.36 7.90
CA ASP A 50 -3.65 5.64 7.22
C ASP A 50 -3.84 5.52 5.72
N LEU A 51 -3.36 4.43 5.14
CA LEU A 51 -3.50 4.21 3.71
C LEU A 51 -4.97 4.04 3.31
N ARG A 52 -5.78 3.41 4.18
CA ARG A 52 -7.21 3.31 3.93
C ARG A 52 -7.86 4.68 3.97
N ARG A 53 -7.47 5.53 4.91
CA ARG A 53 -8.00 6.89 4.97
C ARG A 53 -7.65 7.69 3.73
N LYS A 54 -6.52 7.40 3.14
CA LYS A 54 -6.09 8.08 1.91
C LYS A 54 -6.71 7.48 0.64
N GLY A 55 -7.50 6.43 0.80
CA GLY A 55 -8.17 5.81 -0.34
C GLY A 55 -7.27 4.91 -1.16
N LEU A 56 -6.13 4.51 -0.62
CA LEU A 56 -5.16 3.68 -1.34
C LEU A 56 -5.30 2.21 -1.02
N MET A 57 -5.90 1.90 0.12
CA MET A 57 -6.18 0.53 0.55
C MET A 57 -7.64 0.43 0.92
N ALA A 58 -8.17 -0.78 0.86
CA ALA A 58 -9.52 -1.07 1.31
C ALA A 58 -9.49 -2.36 2.10
N LEU A 59 -10.47 -2.51 2.97
CA LEU A 59 -10.59 -3.71 3.79
C LEU A 59 -11.83 -4.45 3.33
N ASP A 60 -11.64 -5.64 2.81
CA ASP A 60 -12.74 -6.50 2.39
C ASP A 60 -12.99 -7.52 3.48
N GLN A 61 -14.26 -7.86 3.70
CA GLN A 61 -14.61 -8.89 4.64
C GLN A 61 -15.33 -10.01 3.91
N VAL A 62 -14.80 -11.21 4.04
CA VAL A 62 -15.36 -12.38 3.39
C VAL A 62 -15.44 -13.49 4.45
N TYR A 63 -16.65 -13.94 4.74
CA TYR A 63 -16.87 -15.01 5.71
C TYR A 63 -16.22 -14.74 7.06
N GLY A 64 -16.27 -13.48 7.50
CA GLY A 64 -15.72 -13.12 8.80
C GLY A 64 -14.25 -12.78 8.82
N ASP A 65 -13.54 -13.03 7.74
CA ASP A 65 -12.13 -12.67 7.63
C ASP A 65 -11.99 -11.31 6.95
N ALA A 66 -11.00 -10.56 7.39
CA ALA A 66 -10.75 -9.24 6.84
C ALA A 66 -9.45 -9.26 6.04
N TRP A 67 -9.51 -8.75 4.83
CA TRP A 67 -8.37 -8.75 3.90
C TRP A 67 -8.08 -7.34 3.43
N GLU A 68 -6.82 -6.94 3.52
CA GLU A 68 -6.41 -5.66 2.95
C GLU A 68 -6.25 -5.81 1.45
N ARG A 69 -6.67 -4.80 0.73
CA ARG A 69 -6.61 -4.82 -0.73
C ARG A 69 -6.19 -3.46 -1.24
N LEU A 70 -5.30 -3.43 -2.22
CA LEU A 70 -5.00 -2.19 -2.91
C LEU A 70 -6.20 -1.77 -3.73
N THR A 71 -6.57 -0.50 -3.59
CA THR A 71 -7.60 0.07 -4.47
C THR A 71 -7.00 0.34 -5.84
N ALA A 72 -7.84 0.62 -6.82
CA ALA A 72 -7.35 1.02 -8.14
C ALA A 72 -6.47 2.26 -8.02
N ARG A 73 -6.84 3.18 -7.13
CA ARG A 73 -6.05 4.38 -6.89
C ARG A 73 -4.69 4.04 -6.30
N GLY A 74 -4.66 3.08 -5.37
CA GLY A 74 -3.41 2.63 -4.80
C GLY A 74 -2.51 1.99 -5.83
N LYS A 75 -3.07 1.16 -6.69
CA LYS A 75 -2.30 0.52 -7.76
C LYS A 75 -1.71 1.56 -8.71
N ARG A 76 -2.52 2.53 -9.10
CA ARG A 76 -2.04 3.59 -10.00
C ARG A 76 -0.91 4.38 -9.37
N LEU A 77 -1.01 4.64 -8.06
CA LEU A 77 0.04 5.38 -7.37
C LEU A 77 1.35 4.61 -7.34
N VAL A 78 1.29 3.31 -7.05
CA VAL A 78 2.50 2.48 -7.05
C VAL A 78 3.13 2.47 -8.44
N GLN A 79 2.32 2.31 -9.48
CA GLN A 79 2.83 2.27 -10.85
C GLN A 79 3.48 3.60 -11.24
N LYS A 80 2.96 4.70 -10.69
CA LYS A 80 3.53 6.00 -10.96
C LYS A 80 4.86 6.21 -10.25
N ILE A 81 4.95 5.73 -9.01
CA ILE A 81 6.16 5.91 -8.21
C ILE A 81 7.25 4.93 -8.62
N TRP A 82 6.87 3.70 -8.92
CA TRP A 82 7.83 2.66 -9.27
C TRP A 82 7.50 2.04 -10.62
N PRO A 83 7.84 2.72 -11.71
CA PRO A 83 7.61 2.15 -13.04
C PRO A 83 8.28 0.80 -13.24
N GLU A 84 9.39 0.57 -12.56
CA GLU A 84 10.10 -0.71 -12.69
C GLU A 84 9.27 -1.88 -12.21
N ALA A 85 8.47 -1.67 -11.16
CA ALA A 85 7.62 -2.73 -10.67
C ALA A 85 6.63 -3.17 -11.73
N GLN A 86 6.09 -2.22 -12.48
CA GLN A 86 5.17 -2.51 -13.55
C GLN A 86 5.87 -3.25 -14.70
N MET A 87 7.09 -2.84 -15.00
CA MET A 87 7.85 -3.53 -16.05
C MET A 87 8.13 -4.97 -15.68
N ILE A 88 8.49 -5.20 -14.43
CA ILE A 88 8.74 -6.55 -13.97
C ILE A 88 7.48 -7.40 -14.09
N ALA A 89 6.34 -6.82 -13.80
CA ALA A 89 5.08 -7.53 -13.84
C ALA A 89 4.68 -7.96 -15.24
N THR A 90 5.27 -7.36 -16.26
CA THR A 90 4.93 -7.73 -17.63
C THR A 90 5.71 -8.94 -18.13
N TYR A 91 6.68 -9.38 -17.39
CA TYR A 91 7.36 -10.60 -17.77
C TYR A 91 6.49 -11.81 -17.40
#